data_6ed9dbb2eeea484ac4dae7472e5c74be
#
_entry.id   6ed9dbb2eeea484ac4dae7472e5c74be
#
_cell.length_a   1.000
_cell.length_b   1.000
_cell.length_c   1.000
_cell.angle_alpha   90.00
_cell.angle_beta   90.00
_cell.angle_gamma   90.00
#
_symmetry.space_group_name_H-M   'P 1'
#
loop_
_entity.id
_entity.type
_entity.pdbx_description
1 polymer ?
#
loop_
_entity_poly.entity_id
_entity_poly.type
_entity_poly.pdbx_seq_one_letter_code
_entity_poly.pdbx_strand_id
1 'polypeptide(L)'
;MRDDAFRAYFERHHASLSRLAFLMTGESDVADDLAADALTECWRHWDRVTAADDPAAYGHGILMNLARNWVRRRGRERLMSFESLRRTRESDVSAVLDVRGALRRLPHRRRACVVLRYAFDLPEREVATILGISVGAVKSATSRGAKQLAGLLGDGGVARIDGWEAAR
;
A
#
# COMPACT_ATOMS: atom_id res chain seq x y z
N MET A 1 8.45 -21.72 21.60
CA MET A 1 8.38 -20.32 22.11
C MET A 1 8.54 -19.26 21.04
N ARG A 2 9.73 -19.09 20.39
CA ARG A 2 9.88 -18.09 19.31
C ARG A 2 9.01 -18.43 18.09
N ASP A 3 9.03 -19.68 17.68
CA ASP A 3 8.28 -20.18 16.52
C ASP A 3 6.77 -20.06 16.72
N ASP A 4 6.25 -20.33 17.91
CA ASP A 4 4.82 -20.21 18.22
C ASP A 4 4.38 -18.76 18.24
N ALA A 5 5.20 -17.87 18.81
CA ALA A 5 4.92 -16.43 18.82
C ALA A 5 4.92 -15.85 17.39
N PHE A 6 5.86 -16.28 16.55
CA PHE A 6 5.89 -15.86 15.16
C PHE A 6 4.73 -16.45 14.36
N ARG A 7 4.36 -17.71 14.59
CA ARG A 7 3.19 -18.32 13.95
C ARG A 7 1.93 -17.52 14.24
N ALA A 8 1.69 -17.15 15.51
CA ALA A 8 0.56 -16.31 15.89
C ALA A 8 0.60 -14.91 15.22
N TYR A 9 1.79 -14.32 15.09
CA TYR A 9 1.98 -13.07 14.38
C TYR A 9 1.68 -13.23 12.89
N PHE A 10 2.18 -14.28 12.25
CA PHE A 10 1.93 -14.61 10.86
C PHE A 10 0.43 -14.75 10.57
N GLU A 11 -0.25 -15.61 11.34
CA GLU A 11 -1.69 -15.86 11.18
C GLU A 11 -2.52 -14.59 11.33
N ARG A 12 -2.12 -13.71 12.24
CA ARG A 12 -2.81 -12.43 12.49
C ARG A 12 -2.57 -11.39 11.39
N HIS A 13 -1.38 -11.32 10.83
CA HIS A 13 -0.97 -10.19 9.99
C HIS A 13 -0.82 -10.50 8.50
N HIS A 14 -0.73 -11.78 8.10
CA HIS A 14 -0.53 -12.16 6.70
C HIS A 14 -1.59 -11.55 5.76
N ALA A 15 -2.88 -11.73 6.06
CA ALA A 15 -3.97 -11.22 5.21
C ALA A 15 -3.95 -9.68 5.11
N SER A 16 -3.65 -9.00 6.21
CA SER A 16 -3.52 -7.54 6.25
C SER A 16 -2.34 -7.06 5.39
N LEU A 17 -1.20 -7.73 5.46
CA LEU A 17 -0.02 -7.40 4.66
C LEU A 17 -0.26 -7.68 3.18
N SER A 18 -0.88 -8.81 2.80
CA SER A 18 -1.26 -9.10 1.41
C SER A 18 -2.22 -8.04 0.87
N ARG A 19 -3.23 -7.64 1.65
CA ARG A 19 -4.15 -6.58 1.27
C ARG A 19 -3.42 -5.25 1.06
N LEU A 20 -2.51 -4.87 1.96
CA LEU A 20 -1.72 -3.64 1.82
C LEU A 20 -0.86 -3.68 0.56
N ALA A 21 -0.15 -4.78 0.34
CA ALA A 21 0.67 -4.98 -0.85
C ALA A 21 -0.16 -4.89 -2.15
N PHE A 22 -1.35 -5.50 -2.16
CA PHE A 22 -2.27 -5.44 -3.29
C PHE A 22 -2.73 -4.01 -3.61
N LEU A 23 -3.11 -3.24 -2.60
CA LEU A 23 -3.51 -1.84 -2.78
C LEU A 23 -2.34 -0.96 -3.27
N MET A 24 -1.11 -1.35 -2.94
CA MET A 24 0.09 -0.64 -3.37
C MET A 24 0.57 -1.04 -4.76
N THR A 25 0.39 -2.29 -5.19
CA THR A 25 0.91 -2.81 -6.47
C THR A 25 -0.17 -2.95 -7.53
N GLY A 26 -1.37 -3.36 -7.12
CA GLY A 26 -2.49 -3.71 -7.98
C GLY A 26 -2.38 -5.10 -8.63
N GLU A 27 -1.42 -5.92 -8.21
CA GLU A 27 -1.14 -7.24 -8.77
C GLU A 27 -1.16 -8.30 -7.64
N SER A 28 -2.07 -9.27 -7.71
CA SER A 28 -2.30 -10.26 -6.63
C SER A 28 -1.07 -11.12 -6.35
N ASP A 29 -0.45 -11.67 -7.39
CA ASP A 29 0.72 -12.55 -7.26
C ASP A 29 1.89 -11.81 -6.59
N VAL A 30 2.10 -10.56 -7.00
CA VAL A 30 3.12 -9.69 -6.40
C VAL A 30 2.78 -9.35 -4.95
N ALA A 31 1.51 -9.17 -4.63
CA ALA A 31 1.08 -8.83 -3.29
C ALA A 31 1.38 -9.96 -2.30
N ASP A 32 1.11 -11.19 -2.69
CA ASP A 32 1.38 -12.37 -1.86
C ASP A 32 2.89 -12.58 -1.66
N ASP A 33 3.69 -12.41 -2.73
CA ASP A 33 5.15 -12.49 -2.65
C ASP A 33 5.71 -11.41 -1.70
N LEU A 34 5.26 -10.15 -1.83
CA LEU A 34 5.71 -9.07 -0.96
C LEU A 34 5.28 -9.25 0.49
N ALA A 35 4.10 -9.82 0.73
CA ALA A 35 3.65 -10.15 2.09
C ALA A 35 4.51 -11.26 2.70
N ALA A 36 4.83 -12.30 1.93
CA ALA A 36 5.72 -13.37 2.37
C ALA A 36 7.14 -12.86 2.65
N ASP A 37 7.67 -11.99 1.78
CA ASP A 37 8.97 -11.35 1.97
C ASP A 37 8.97 -10.47 3.23
N ALA A 38 7.91 -9.68 3.45
CA ALA A 38 7.79 -8.84 4.65
C ALA A 38 7.76 -9.67 5.93
N LEU A 39 7.03 -10.78 5.95
CA LEU A 39 6.98 -11.70 7.08
C LEU A 39 8.32 -12.41 7.30
N THR A 40 9.03 -12.77 6.22
CA THR A 40 10.38 -13.31 6.30
C THR A 40 11.35 -12.30 6.93
N GLU A 41 11.26 -11.03 6.55
CA GLU A 41 12.06 -9.97 7.18
C GLU A 41 11.66 -9.74 8.65
N CYS A 42 10.36 -9.83 9.00
CA CYS A 42 9.91 -9.81 10.39
C CYS A 42 10.52 -10.96 11.20
N TRP A 43 10.58 -12.17 10.63
CA TRP A 43 11.22 -13.32 11.27
C TRP A 43 12.72 -13.10 11.49
N ARG A 44 13.42 -12.59 10.50
CA ARG A 44 14.86 -12.29 10.61
C ARG A 44 15.17 -11.27 11.70
N HIS A 45 14.27 -10.34 11.90
CA HIS A 45 14.39 -9.25 12.88
C HIS A 45 13.40 -9.39 14.04
N TRP A 46 13.04 -10.64 14.40
CA TRP A 46 11.96 -10.94 15.35
C TRP A 46 12.11 -10.23 16.69
N ASP A 47 13.32 -10.13 17.21
CA ASP A 47 13.58 -9.43 18.47
C ASP A 47 13.22 -7.93 18.40
N ARG A 48 13.41 -7.32 17.24
CA ARG A 48 13.01 -5.91 17.00
C ARG A 48 11.50 -5.78 16.83
N VAL A 49 10.88 -6.76 16.16
CA VAL A 49 9.42 -6.79 15.99
C VAL A 49 8.73 -6.89 17.35
N THR A 50 9.19 -7.78 18.22
CA THR A 50 8.61 -7.97 19.56
C THR A 50 8.93 -6.84 20.52
N ALA A 51 10.01 -6.12 20.33
CA ALA A 51 10.39 -4.96 21.13
C ALA A 51 9.75 -3.65 20.65
N ALA A 52 9.08 -3.66 19.48
CA ALA A 52 8.40 -2.48 18.95
C ALA A 52 7.14 -2.18 19.75
N ASP A 53 6.83 -0.89 19.95
CA ASP A 53 5.58 -0.45 20.58
C ASP A 53 4.35 -0.96 19.82
N ASP A 54 4.45 -1.06 18.49
CA ASP A 54 3.45 -1.67 17.63
C ASP A 54 4.12 -2.64 16.63
N PRO A 55 4.07 -3.95 16.90
CA PRO A 55 4.57 -4.98 15.99
C PRO A 55 3.89 -4.99 14.61
N ALA A 56 2.61 -4.60 14.52
CA ALA A 56 1.90 -4.52 13.25
C ALA A 56 2.44 -3.36 12.40
N ALA A 57 2.62 -2.19 12.99
CA ALA A 57 3.23 -1.03 12.31
C ALA A 57 4.65 -1.34 11.82
N TYR A 58 5.42 -2.14 12.56
CA TYR A 58 6.74 -2.59 12.13
C TYR A 58 6.66 -3.42 10.84
N GLY A 59 5.75 -4.40 10.77
CA GLY A 59 5.49 -5.20 9.56
C GLY A 59 5.01 -4.36 8.38
N HIS A 60 4.10 -3.42 8.63
CA HIS A 60 3.66 -2.46 7.61
C HIS A 60 4.82 -1.62 7.06
N GLY A 61 5.74 -1.17 7.91
CA GLY A 61 6.93 -0.41 7.51
C GLY A 61 7.84 -1.21 6.58
N ILE A 62 8.11 -2.48 6.91
CA ILE A 62 8.88 -3.38 6.05
C ILE A 62 8.19 -3.53 4.69
N LEU A 63 6.89 -3.87 4.69
CA LEU A 63 6.13 -4.04 3.46
C LEU A 63 6.13 -2.78 2.59
N MET A 64 5.95 -1.61 3.18
CA MET A 64 5.96 -0.34 2.44
C MET A 64 7.31 -0.06 1.77
N ASN A 65 8.41 -0.45 2.39
CA ASN A 65 9.74 -0.36 1.80
C ASN A 65 9.90 -1.33 0.61
N LEU A 66 9.44 -2.57 0.76
CA LEU A 66 9.46 -3.57 -0.31
C LEU A 66 8.58 -3.13 -1.50
N ALA A 67 7.36 -2.70 -1.24
CA ALA A 67 6.44 -2.21 -2.26
C ALA A 67 7.00 -0.97 -3.00
N ARG A 68 7.63 -0.04 -2.28
CA ARG A 68 8.31 1.11 -2.89
C ARG A 68 9.42 0.69 -3.85
N ASN A 69 10.24 -0.27 -3.43
CA ASN A 69 11.36 -0.76 -4.24
C ASN A 69 10.84 -1.49 -5.49
N TRP A 70 9.77 -2.28 -5.34
CA TRP A 70 9.11 -2.94 -6.46
C TRP A 70 8.54 -1.92 -7.47
N VAL A 71 7.79 -0.92 -7.01
CA VAL A 71 7.23 0.13 -7.88
C VAL A 71 8.33 0.88 -8.64
N ARG A 72 9.44 1.20 -7.97
CA ARG A 72 10.59 1.87 -8.60
C ARG A 72 11.25 0.99 -9.66
N ARG A 73 11.42 -0.31 -9.40
CA ARG A 73 11.99 -1.27 -10.36
C ARG A 73 11.08 -1.41 -11.57
N ARG A 74 9.78 -1.62 -11.35
CA ARG A 74 8.78 -1.74 -12.41
C ARG A 74 8.70 -0.46 -13.28
N GLY A 75 8.81 0.71 -12.67
CA GLY A 75 8.87 1.98 -13.39
C GLY A 75 10.08 2.09 -14.32
N ARG A 76 11.25 1.63 -13.87
CA ARG A 76 12.47 1.61 -14.72
C ARG A 76 12.35 0.61 -15.87
N GLU A 77 11.83 -0.59 -15.61
CA GLU A 77 11.60 -1.62 -16.63
C GLU A 77 10.66 -1.11 -17.74
N ARG A 78 9.58 -0.42 -17.35
CA ARG A 78 8.65 0.20 -18.31
C ARG A 78 9.28 1.29 -19.16
N LEU A 79 10.18 2.08 -18.61
CA LEU A 79 10.91 3.11 -19.35
C LEU A 79 11.91 2.51 -20.35
N MET A 80 12.45 1.33 -20.07
CA MET A 80 13.41 0.63 -20.92
C MET A 80 12.73 -0.23 -22.00
N SER A 81 11.42 -0.51 -21.85
CA SER A 81 10.66 -1.33 -22.79
C SER A 81 9.84 -0.46 -23.73
N PHE A 82 10.14 -0.49 -25.02
CA PHE A 82 9.38 0.20 -26.09
C PHE A 82 7.91 -0.25 -26.17
N GLU A 83 7.55 -1.37 -25.56
CA GLU A 83 6.19 -1.92 -25.48
C GLU A 83 5.25 -1.11 -24.57
N SER A 84 5.79 -0.28 -23.73
CA SER A 84 5.06 0.58 -22.79
C SER A 84 4.16 1.61 -23.47
N LEU A 85 4.52 2.08 -24.66
CA LEU A 85 3.76 3.08 -25.42
C LEU A 85 2.42 2.54 -25.99
N ARG A 86 2.32 1.22 -26.24
CA ARG A 86 1.08 0.62 -26.78
C ARG A 86 0.04 0.33 -25.69
N ARG A 87 0.47 -0.12 -24.49
CA ARG A 87 -0.46 -0.46 -23.39
C ARG A 87 -1.12 0.76 -22.74
N THR A 88 -0.49 1.93 -22.80
CA THR A 88 -1.09 3.16 -22.27
C THR A 88 -2.26 3.65 -23.15
N ARG A 89 -2.31 3.27 -24.43
CA ARG A 89 -3.40 3.63 -25.34
C ARG A 89 -4.57 2.64 -25.34
N GLU A 90 -4.33 1.35 -25.03
CA GLU A 90 -5.41 0.34 -24.97
C GLU A 90 -6.18 0.37 -23.65
N SER A 91 -5.65 1.06 -22.63
CA SER A 91 -6.31 1.26 -21.33
C SER A 91 -7.35 2.40 -21.33
N ASP A 92 -7.47 3.15 -22.43
CA ASP A 92 -8.36 4.30 -22.52
C ASP A 92 -9.76 3.98 -23.07
N VAL A 93 -10.05 2.70 -23.34
CA VAL A 93 -11.35 2.29 -23.85
C VAL A 93 -12.19 1.70 -22.72
N SER A 94 -13.06 2.55 -22.23
CA SER A 94 -14.30 2.20 -21.50
C SER A 94 -14.18 1.84 -20.03
N ALA A 95 -14.96 2.58 -19.29
CA ALA A 95 -15.53 2.27 -18.01
C ALA A 95 -14.75 2.72 -16.77
N VAL A 96 -15.51 3.30 -15.91
CA VAL A 96 -15.36 3.40 -14.46
C VAL A 96 -13.99 2.84 -14.01
N LEU A 97 -13.02 3.70 -13.93
CA LEU A 97 -11.78 3.39 -13.23
C LEU A 97 -12.19 2.89 -11.85
N ASP A 98 -11.94 1.61 -11.58
CA ASP A 98 -12.14 1.09 -10.24
C ASP A 98 -11.16 1.78 -9.29
N VAL A 99 -11.45 1.77 -8.01
CA VAL A 99 -10.60 2.41 -6.98
C VAL A 99 -9.14 1.96 -7.11
N ARG A 100 -8.91 0.72 -7.50
CA ARG A 100 -7.57 0.14 -7.68
C ARG A 100 -6.83 0.77 -8.87
N GLY A 101 -7.50 0.90 -10.00
CA GLY A 101 -6.95 1.58 -11.17
C GLY A 101 -6.63 3.05 -10.88
N ALA A 102 -7.50 3.73 -10.16
CA ALA A 102 -7.30 5.10 -9.73
C ALA A 102 -6.12 5.23 -8.73
N LEU A 103 -6.01 4.33 -7.75
CA LEU A 103 -4.87 4.29 -6.83
C LEU A 103 -3.53 4.11 -7.55
N ARG A 104 -3.48 3.27 -8.58
CA ARG A 104 -2.25 3.05 -9.37
C ARG A 104 -1.78 4.30 -10.11
N ARG A 105 -2.67 5.25 -10.38
CA ARG A 105 -2.33 6.54 -10.99
C ARG A 105 -1.78 7.57 -10.00
N LEU A 106 -1.93 7.34 -8.69
CA LEU A 106 -1.32 8.20 -7.69
C LEU A 106 0.19 7.95 -7.60
N PRO A 107 1.00 9.02 -7.42
CA PRO A 107 2.39 8.86 -7.01
C PRO A 107 2.49 7.99 -5.75
N HIS A 108 3.50 7.11 -5.66
CA HIS A 108 3.63 6.11 -4.60
C HIS A 108 3.40 6.68 -3.19
N ARG A 109 4.01 7.82 -2.87
CA ARG A 109 3.87 8.45 -1.55
C ARG A 109 2.43 8.88 -1.24
N ARG A 110 1.70 9.44 -2.21
CA ARG A 110 0.29 9.82 -2.03
C ARG A 110 -0.58 8.59 -1.88
N ARG A 111 -0.37 7.57 -2.71
CA ARG A 111 -1.04 6.27 -2.61
C ARG A 111 -0.84 5.67 -1.24
N ALA A 112 0.40 5.59 -0.74
CA ALA A 112 0.72 5.07 0.58
C ALA A 112 -0.03 5.79 1.70
N CYS A 113 -0.01 7.13 1.71
CA CYS A 113 -0.72 7.91 2.73
C CYS A 113 -2.24 7.69 2.65
N VAL A 114 -2.83 7.68 1.45
CA VAL A 114 -4.27 7.45 1.28
C VAL A 114 -4.66 6.04 1.72
N VAL A 115 -3.92 5.02 1.30
CA VAL A 115 -4.20 3.63 1.66
C VAL A 115 -4.10 3.41 3.17
N LEU A 116 -3.00 3.84 3.81
CA LEU A 116 -2.82 3.65 5.26
C LEU A 116 -3.85 4.43 6.08
N ARG A 117 -4.23 5.62 5.64
CA ARG A 117 -5.23 6.45 6.33
C ARG A 117 -6.66 5.92 6.17
N TYR A 118 -7.08 5.57 4.97
CA TYR A 118 -8.48 5.24 4.68
C TYR A 118 -8.77 3.75 4.62
N ALA A 119 -7.86 2.91 4.10
CA ALA A 119 -8.08 1.47 4.03
C ALA A 119 -7.66 0.72 5.29
N PHE A 120 -6.77 1.31 6.09
CA PHE A 120 -6.25 0.75 7.35
C PHE A 120 -6.60 1.59 8.57
N ASP A 121 -7.28 2.72 8.39
CA ASP A 121 -7.74 3.62 9.47
C ASP A 121 -6.63 4.00 10.47
N LEU A 122 -5.40 4.13 9.98
CA LEU A 122 -4.27 4.47 10.84
C LEU A 122 -4.21 5.97 11.09
N PRO A 123 -3.96 6.43 12.31
CA PRO A 123 -3.77 7.84 12.61
C PRO A 123 -2.51 8.39 11.92
N GLU A 124 -2.49 9.68 11.62
CA GLU A 124 -1.41 10.33 10.87
C GLU A 124 -0.02 10.13 11.50
N ARG A 125 0.05 10.03 12.83
CA ARG A 125 1.31 9.77 13.54
C ARG A 125 1.87 8.38 13.24
N GLU A 126 1.01 7.37 13.21
CA GLU A 126 1.42 6.00 12.86
C GLU A 126 1.83 5.92 11.40
N VAL A 127 1.08 6.52 10.48
CA VAL A 127 1.46 6.61 9.07
C VAL A 127 2.82 7.31 8.90
N ALA A 128 3.07 8.38 9.66
CA ALA A 128 4.35 9.08 9.66
C ALA A 128 5.50 8.16 10.09
N THR A 129 5.30 7.38 11.16
CA THR A 129 6.26 6.39 11.65
C THR A 129 6.51 5.30 10.62
N ILE A 130 5.46 4.68 10.07
CA ILE A 130 5.53 3.63 9.06
C ILE A 130 6.31 4.09 7.81
N LEU A 131 6.04 5.32 7.35
CA LEU A 131 6.64 5.85 6.12
C LEU A 131 7.97 6.59 6.34
N GLY A 132 8.37 6.83 7.59
CA GLY A 132 9.57 7.59 7.92
C GLY A 132 9.52 9.05 7.45
N ILE A 133 8.36 9.70 7.58
CA ILE A 133 8.12 11.10 7.15
C ILE A 133 7.44 11.90 8.27
N SER A 134 7.43 13.23 8.16
CA SER A 134 6.74 14.07 9.14
C SER A 134 5.21 13.95 9.04
N VAL A 135 4.51 14.19 10.16
CA VAL A 135 3.04 14.23 10.21
C VAL A 135 2.48 15.27 9.24
N GLY A 136 3.12 16.44 9.13
CA GLY A 136 2.74 17.46 8.14
C GLY A 136 2.84 16.98 6.70
N ALA A 137 3.85 16.16 6.41
CA ALA A 137 3.99 15.53 5.08
C ALA A 137 2.90 14.48 4.82
N VAL A 138 2.48 13.72 5.85
CA VAL A 138 1.35 12.78 5.76
C VAL A 138 0.07 13.54 5.46
N LYS A 139 -0.28 14.57 6.24
CA LYS A 139 -1.46 15.42 6.02
C LYS A 139 -1.54 15.94 4.60
N SER A 140 -0.44 16.54 4.14
CA SER A 140 -0.35 17.12 2.80
C SER A 140 -0.47 16.08 1.70
N ALA A 141 0.18 14.91 1.86
CA ALA A 141 0.13 13.83 0.88
C ALA A 141 -1.25 13.17 0.84
N THR A 142 -1.89 12.95 1.98
CA THR A 142 -3.23 12.38 2.11
C THR A 142 -4.26 13.30 1.44
N SER A 143 -4.26 14.58 1.77
CA SER A 143 -5.20 15.57 1.20
C SER A 143 -5.08 15.65 -0.34
N ARG A 144 -3.84 15.78 -0.85
CA ARG A 144 -3.62 15.83 -2.30
C ARG A 144 -3.95 14.50 -2.98
N GLY A 145 -3.65 13.38 -2.34
CA GLY A 145 -3.93 12.05 -2.85
C GLY A 145 -5.43 11.78 -2.92
N ALA A 146 -6.19 12.10 -1.86
CA ALA A 146 -7.65 11.97 -1.82
C ALA A 146 -8.32 12.85 -2.88
N LYS A 147 -7.88 14.12 -3.01
CA LYS A 147 -8.40 15.01 -4.05
C LYS A 147 -8.13 14.49 -5.47
N GLN A 148 -6.93 13.98 -5.72
CA GLN A 148 -6.58 13.39 -7.01
C GLN A 148 -7.39 12.11 -7.28
N LEU A 149 -7.57 11.27 -6.27
CA LEU A 149 -8.37 10.05 -6.37
C LEU A 149 -9.83 10.34 -6.66
N ALA A 150 -10.43 11.31 -5.96
CA ALA A 150 -11.79 11.78 -6.23
C ALA A 150 -11.96 12.27 -7.67
N GLY A 151 -11.01 13.05 -8.18
CA GLY A 151 -11.02 13.50 -9.57
C GLY A 151 -10.92 12.38 -10.60
N LEU A 152 -10.22 11.29 -10.27
CA LEU A 152 -10.10 10.12 -11.15
C LEU A 152 -11.36 9.24 -11.13
N LEU A 153 -12.08 9.21 -10.01
CA LEU A 153 -13.27 8.37 -9.83
C LEU A 153 -14.59 9.08 -10.23
N GLY A 154 -14.54 10.41 -10.50
CA GLY A 154 -15.70 11.21 -10.84
C GLY A 154 -16.64 11.45 -9.65
N ASP A 155 -17.87 11.92 -9.90
CA ASP A 155 -18.83 12.36 -8.88
C ASP A 155 -19.23 11.28 -7.84
N GLY A 156 -19.01 10.01 -8.14
CA GLY A 156 -19.19 8.90 -7.18
C GLY A 156 -17.93 8.55 -6.38
N GLY A 157 -16.82 9.27 -6.60
CA GLY A 157 -15.51 8.89 -6.05
C GLY A 157 -15.40 9.04 -4.54
N VAL A 158 -16.00 10.07 -3.98
CA VAL A 158 -15.99 10.33 -2.53
C VAL A 158 -16.78 9.25 -1.80
N ALA A 159 -17.99 8.94 -2.27
CA ALA A 159 -18.84 7.89 -1.70
C ALA A 159 -18.19 6.49 -1.78
N ARG A 160 -17.31 6.25 -2.77
CA ARG A 160 -16.56 4.99 -2.89
C ARG A 160 -15.37 4.91 -1.95
N ILE A 161 -14.77 6.04 -1.58
CA ILE A 161 -13.72 6.11 -0.55
C ILE A 161 -14.35 5.91 0.82
N ASP A 162 -15.49 6.54 1.08
CA ASP A 162 -16.27 6.37 2.33
C ASP A 162 -16.87 4.94 2.43
N GLY A 163 -17.29 4.33 1.31
CA GLY A 163 -17.73 2.94 1.24
C GLY A 163 -16.64 1.90 1.48
N TRP A 164 -15.40 2.31 1.47
CA TRP A 164 -14.25 1.47 1.86
C TRP A 164 -14.24 1.14 3.36
N GLU A 165 -14.82 2.00 4.18
CA GLU A 165 -15.04 1.75 5.60
C GLU A 165 -16.10 0.68 5.85
N ALA A 166 -17.11 0.57 4.94
CA ALA A 166 -18.22 -0.37 5.05
C ALA A 166 -17.90 -1.80 4.55
N ALA A 167 -16.75 -2.02 3.91
CA ALA A 167 -16.33 -3.31 3.35
C ALA A 167 -15.31 -4.07 4.24
N ARG A 168 -15.39 -3.85 5.57
CA ARG A 168 -14.60 -4.58 6.58
C ARG A 168 -15.18 -5.94 6.90
#